data_6a706bae7ceee46761d8822fa06eca7d
#
_entry.id   6a706bae7ceee46761d8822fa06eca7d
#
_cell.length_a   1.000
_cell.length_b   1.000
_cell.length_c   1.000
_cell.angle_alpha   90.00
_cell.angle_beta   90.00
_cell.angle_gamma   90.00
#
_symmetry.space_group_name_H-M   'P 1'
#
loop_
_entity.id
_entity.type
_entity.pdbx_description
1 polymer ?
#
loop_
_entity_poly.entity_id
_entity_poly.type
_entity_poly.pdbx_seq_one_letter_code
_entity_poly.pdbx_strand_id
1 'polypeptide(L)'
;FSLNKVADFYNQNFINLKIHFGKEKELAEKYGTSGYPAFLFINGDGKVVYSAGGYTEGDEFIGYGEMALKKAKGIEFIEGDWQQALKQAQQENKLIFMDCYTSWCGPCKQLAKTVFTDPDVANFFNEHFVNLKMDMEKGEGKELKNRFNVKAYPTLNFINGKREVVHCLVGAPGMKELMEQAQIALEGKGLAYTQAEYQNG
;
A
#
# COMPACT_ATOMS: atom_id res chain seq x y z
N PHE A 1 4.07 -0.44 31.32
CA PHE A 1 5.14 -0.09 30.38
C PHE A 1 6.47 0.22 31.07
N SER A 2 6.82 -0.56 32.09
CA SER A 2 8.04 -0.35 32.88
C SER A 2 9.26 -1.14 32.38
N LEU A 3 9.12 -1.89 31.28
CA LEU A 3 10.23 -2.59 30.68
C LEU A 3 11.03 -1.61 29.83
N ASN A 4 12.31 -1.43 30.10
CA ASN A 4 13.19 -0.54 29.34
C ASN A 4 13.09 -0.78 27.82
N LYS A 5 13.04 -2.04 27.39
CA LYS A 5 12.90 -2.46 25.99
C LYS A 5 11.65 -1.86 25.32
N VAL A 6 10.49 -1.88 25.99
CA VAL A 6 9.24 -1.30 25.46
C VAL A 6 9.35 0.23 25.39
N ALA A 7 9.85 0.85 26.45
CA ALA A 7 10.01 2.29 26.49
C ALA A 7 10.98 2.78 25.42
N ASP A 8 12.12 2.12 25.25
CA ASP A 8 13.12 2.45 24.23
C ASP A 8 12.53 2.33 22.82
N PHE A 9 11.84 1.22 22.52
CA PHE A 9 11.21 1.02 21.22
C PHE A 9 10.17 2.11 20.90
N TYR A 10 9.26 2.39 21.84
CA TYR A 10 8.20 3.36 21.60
C TYR A 10 8.71 4.81 21.55
N ASN A 11 9.69 5.17 22.39
CA ASN A 11 10.27 6.51 22.38
C ASN A 11 11.11 6.80 21.13
N GLN A 12 11.71 5.77 20.52
CA GLN A 12 12.45 5.92 19.27
C GLN A 12 11.56 6.05 18.05
N ASN A 13 10.39 5.42 18.06
CA ASN A 13 9.58 5.25 16.86
C ASN A 13 8.28 6.06 16.86
N PHE A 14 7.79 6.53 18.01
CA PHE A 14 6.49 7.18 18.15
C PHE A 14 6.55 8.43 19.03
N ILE A 15 5.61 9.33 18.78
CA ILE A 15 5.21 10.35 19.75
C ILE A 15 4.12 9.72 20.62
N ASN A 16 4.43 9.46 21.89
CA ASN A 16 3.56 8.74 22.80
C ASN A 16 2.62 9.70 23.53
N LEU A 17 1.32 9.48 23.40
CA LEU A 17 0.29 10.28 24.05
C LEU A 17 -0.61 9.39 24.91
N LYS A 18 -0.79 9.76 26.19
CA LYS A 18 -1.75 9.11 27.09
C LYS A 18 -2.96 9.99 27.25
N ILE A 19 -4.13 9.48 26.87
CA ILE A 19 -5.39 10.20 26.88
C ILE A 19 -6.33 9.62 27.94
N HIS A 20 -6.97 10.48 28.74
CA HIS A 20 -8.03 10.12 29.64
C HIS A 20 -9.37 10.36 28.94
N PHE A 21 -10.02 9.31 28.54
CA PHE A 21 -11.22 9.33 27.70
C PHE A 21 -12.37 10.17 28.25
N GLY A 22 -12.57 10.19 29.59
CA GLY A 22 -13.62 10.99 30.23
C GLY A 22 -13.35 12.50 30.24
N LYS A 23 -12.09 12.92 29.94
CA LYS A 23 -11.71 14.35 29.91
C LYS A 23 -11.57 14.89 28.49
N GLU A 24 -11.13 14.05 27.55
CA GLU A 24 -10.85 14.41 26.15
C GLU A 24 -11.96 13.88 25.22
N LYS A 25 -13.19 14.37 25.42
CA LYS A 25 -14.39 13.87 24.71
C LYS A 25 -14.29 13.97 23.19
N GLU A 26 -13.76 15.08 22.65
CA GLU A 26 -13.63 15.29 21.22
C GLU A 26 -12.71 14.26 20.56
N LEU A 27 -11.57 13.94 21.20
CA LEU A 27 -10.66 12.91 20.70
C LEU A 27 -11.29 11.52 20.83
N ALA A 28 -12.05 11.30 21.90
CA ALA A 28 -12.78 10.07 22.13
C ALA A 28 -13.82 9.81 21.03
N GLU A 29 -14.58 10.83 20.65
CA GLU A 29 -15.56 10.76 19.57
C GLU A 29 -14.92 10.57 18.21
N LYS A 30 -13.82 11.32 17.95
CA LYS A 30 -13.11 11.28 16.67
C LYS A 30 -12.51 9.90 16.38
N TYR A 31 -11.89 9.27 17.37
CA TYR A 31 -11.13 8.04 17.15
C TYR A 31 -11.82 6.78 17.65
N GLY A 32 -12.88 6.89 18.41
CA GLY A 32 -13.73 5.84 18.92
C GLY A 32 -13.00 4.56 19.40
N THR A 33 -13.33 4.05 20.57
CA THR A 33 -12.79 2.76 21.00
C THR A 33 -13.91 1.90 21.59
N SER A 34 -13.86 0.59 21.35
CA SER A 34 -14.84 -0.36 21.85
C SER A 34 -14.55 -0.88 23.26
N GLY A 35 -13.40 -0.48 23.86
CA GLY A 35 -12.99 -0.95 25.20
C GLY A 35 -11.69 -0.32 25.70
N TYR A 36 -11.27 -0.66 26.91
CA TYR A 36 -10.07 -0.13 27.57
C TYR A 36 -9.21 -1.25 28.16
N PRO A 37 -7.86 -1.10 28.16
CA PRO A 37 -7.09 -0.09 27.46
C PRO A 37 -7.18 -0.25 25.94
N ALA A 38 -7.10 0.87 25.21
CA ALA A 38 -7.02 0.89 23.75
C ALA A 38 -5.75 1.60 23.29
N PHE A 39 -5.12 1.06 22.28
CA PHE A 39 -3.91 1.58 21.66
C PHE A 39 -4.22 1.96 20.23
N LEU A 40 -4.08 3.24 19.90
CA LEU A 40 -4.32 3.77 18.57
C LEU A 40 -3.00 4.29 18.00
N PHE A 41 -2.63 3.79 16.84
CA PHE A 41 -1.47 4.25 16.09
C PHE A 41 -1.96 5.13 14.95
N ILE A 42 -1.53 6.39 14.95
CA ILE A 42 -2.05 7.44 14.07
C ILE A 42 -0.89 7.99 13.25
N ASN A 43 -1.07 8.09 11.93
CA ASN A 43 -0.06 8.67 11.05
C ASN A 43 -0.06 10.21 11.09
N GLY A 44 0.90 10.84 10.39
CA GLY A 44 1.05 12.30 10.34
C GLY A 44 -0.17 13.05 9.79
N ASP A 45 -1.06 12.37 9.05
CA ASP A 45 -2.30 12.93 8.51
C ASP A 45 -3.49 12.79 9.47
N GLY A 46 -3.26 12.21 10.66
CA GLY A 46 -4.31 11.98 11.67
C GLY A 46 -5.20 10.76 11.39
N LYS A 47 -4.77 9.84 10.52
CA LYS A 47 -5.49 8.59 10.22
C LYS A 47 -4.98 7.45 11.11
N VAL A 48 -5.90 6.64 11.65
CA VAL A 48 -5.53 5.43 12.41
C VAL A 48 -5.01 4.38 11.43
N VAL A 49 -3.75 3.99 11.57
CA VAL A 49 -3.09 2.96 10.75
C VAL A 49 -3.17 1.57 11.39
N TYR A 50 -3.24 1.52 12.73
CA TYR A 50 -3.38 0.29 13.46
C TYR A 50 -4.06 0.56 14.81
N SER A 51 -4.84 -0.39 15.30
CA SER A 51 -5.45 -0.34 16.62
C SER A 51 -5.38 -1.70 17.32
N ALA A 52 -5.15 -1.67 18.61
CA ALA A 52 -5.18 -2.84 19.48
C ALA A 52 -5.85 -2.48 20.81
N GLY A 53 -6.31 -3.47 21.55
CA GLY A 53 -6.96 -3.25 22.83
C GLY A 53 -6.78 -4.42 23.78
N GLY A 54 -7.11 -4.17 25.06
CA GLY A 54 -6.94 -5.15 26.11
C GLY A 54 -5.57 -5.10 26.79
N TYR A 55 -5.42 -5.93 27.83
CA TYR A 55 -4.12 -6.10 28.49
C TYR A 55 -3.18 -6.87 27.57
N THR A 56 -1.93 -6.43 27.48
CA THR A 56 -0.89 -7.07 26.68
C THR A 56 0.45 -7.04 27.40
N GLU A 57 1.31 -8.01 27.12
CA GLU A 57 2.68 -8.07 27.63
C GLU A 57 3.66 -7.29 26.75
N GLY A 58 4.89 -7.09 27.26
CA GLY A 58 5.86 -6.17 26.63
C GLY A 58 6.22 -6.52 25.20
N ASP A 59 6.48 -7.79 24.90
CA ASP A 59 6.89 -8.22 23.56
C ASP A 59 5.70 -8.16 22.56
N GLU A 60 4.52 -8.53 22.99
CA GLU A 60 3.29 -8.37 22.18
C GLU A 60 3.00 -6.89 21.92
N PHE A 61 3.20 -6.02 22.91
CA PHE A 61 3.02 -4.59 22.75
C PHE A 61 4.02 -3.99 21.74
N ILE A 62 5.28 -4.45 21.74
CA ILE A 62 6.25 -4.09 20.68
C ILE A 62 5.74 -4.54 19.31
N GLY A 63 5.19 -5.75 19.21
CA GLY A 63 4.58 -6.25 17.97
C GLY A 63 3.48 -5.35 17.42
N TYR A 64 2.66 -4.74 18.26
CA TYR A 64 1.67 -3.73 17.82
C TYR A 64 2.33 -2.51 17.18
N GLY A 65 3.41 -2.02 17.77
CA GLY A 65 4.17 -0.91 17.21
C GLY A 65 4.84 -1.26 15.88
N GLU A 66 5.43 -2.44 15.75
CA GLU A 66 6.03 -2.92 14.50
C GLU A 66 4.99 -3.03 13.39
N MET A 67 3.80 -3.59 13.69
CA MET A 67 2.69 -3.64 12.75
C MET A 67 2.22 -2.25 12.32
N ALA A 68 2.14 -1.31 13.26
CA ALA A 68 1.76 0.06 12.96
C ALA A 68 2.77 0.75 12.04
N LEU A 69 4.07 0.58 12.30
CA LEU A 69 5.15 1.12 11.46
C LEU A 69 5.13 0.52 10.05
N LYS A 70 4.88 -0.78 9.94
CA LYS A 70 4.73 -1.45 8.64
C LYS A 70 3.56 -0.87 7.86
N LYS A 71 2.39 -0.75 8.48
CA LYS A 71 1.18 -0.19 7.86
C LYS A 71 1.31 1.30 7.51
N ALA A 72 2.07 2.07 8.28
CA ALA A 72 2.29 3.49 8.03
C ALA A 72 3.18 3.77 6.79
N LYS A 73 3.95 2.78 6.30
CA LYS A 73 4.85 2.94 5.14
C LYS A 73 4.13 3.00 3.79
N GLY A 74 2.86 2.64 3.73
CA GLY A 74 2.13 2.53 2.47
C GLY A 74 2.44 1.22 1.73
N ILE A 75 2.20 1.20 0.41
CA ILE A 75 2.55 0.07 -0.45
C ILE A 75 4.08 -0.08 -0.49
N GLU A 76 4.57 -1.27 -0.19
CA GLU A 76 6.00 -1.62 -0.27
C GLU A 76 6.36 -1.97 -1.71
N PHE A 77 7.07 -1.08 -2.41
CA PHE A 77 7.47 -1.26 -3.79
C PHE A 77 8.91 -1.76 -3.93
N ILE A 78 9.10 -2.70 -4.84
CA ILE A 78 10.40 -2.95 -5.48
C ILE A 78 10.64 -1.80 -6.45
N GLU A 79 11.75 -1.08 -6.31
CA GLU A 79 12.07 0.09 -7.12
C GLU A 79 12.93 -0.30 -8.31
N GLY A 80 12.37 -0.27 -9.51
CA GLY A 80 13.11 -0.36 -10.79
C GLY A 80 13.71 -1.71 -11.15
N ASP A 81 13.47 -2.78 -10.38
CA ASP A 81 14.02 -4.12 -10.62
C ASP A 81 12.93 -5.11 -11.04
N TRP A 82 12.76 -5.24 -12.35
CA TRP A 82 11.79 -6.15 -12.95
C TRP A 82 12.11 -7.63 -12.68
N GLN A 83 13.39 -8.00 -12.68
CA GLN A 83 13.80 -9.39 -12.47
C GLN A 83 13.55 -9.84 -11.02
N GLN A 84 13.82 -8.96 -10.07
CA GLN A 84 13.48 -9.20 -8.65
C GLN A 84 11.97 -9.40 -8.48
N ALA A 85 11.16 -8.51 -9.07
CA ALA A 85 9.71 -8.60 -8.97
C ALA A 85 9.16 -9.91 -9.58
N LEU A 86 9.67 -10.33 -10.74
CA LEU A 86 9.30 -11.61 -11.37
C LEU A 86 9.66 -12.80 -10.50
N LYS A 87 10.88 -12.83 -9.97
CA LYS A 87 11.34 -13.92 -9.09
C LYS A 87 10.47 -14.05 -7.85
N GLN A 88 10.20 -12.92 -7.20
CA GLN A 88 9.35 -12.89 -6.01
C GLN A 88 7.92 -13.31 -6.32
N ALA A 89 7.33 -12.80 -7.40
CA ALA A 89 5.97 -13.16 -7.83
C ALA A 89 5.82 -14.66 -8.11
N GLN A 90 6.84 -15.28 -8.70
CA GLN A 90 6.87 -16.73 -8.93
C GLN A 90 6.98 -17.52 -7.61
N GLN A 91 7.82 -17.07 -6.67
CA GLN A 91 7.99 -17.71 -5.36
C GLN A 91 6.74 -17.64 -4.50
N GLU A 92 6.06 -16.49 -4.52
CA GLU A 92 4.87 -16.23 -3.71
C GLU A 92 3.56 -16.60 -4.41
N ASN A 93 3.61 -17.00 -5.68
CA ASN A 93 2.44 -17.25 -6.54
C ASN A 93 1.45 -16.07 -6.55
N LYS A 94 2.00 -14.86 -6.69
CA LYS A 94 1.24 -13.61 -6.72
C LYS A 94 1.31 -12.95 -8.09
N LEU A 95 0.31 -12.10 -8.40
CA LEU A 95 0.42 -11.14 -9.50
C LEU A 95 1.40 -10.02 -9.14
N ILE A 96 2.03 -9.45 -10.17
CA ILE A 96 2.80 -8.19 -10.02
C ILE A 96 1.83 -7.04 -10.24
N PHE A 97 1.74 -6.14 -9.28
CA PHE A 97 1.16 -4.80 -9.46
C PHE A 97 2.28 -3.85 -9.85
N MET A 98 2.25 -3.30 -11.08
CA MET A 98 3.29 -2.42 -11.57
C MET A 98 2.76 -1.00 -11.78
N ASP A 99 3.28 -0.03 -11.00
CA ASP A 99 3.12 1.40 -11.22
C ASP A 99 4.09 1.90 -12.28
N CYS A 100 3.58 2.13 -13.50
CA CYS A 100 4.32 2.72 -14.61
C CYS A 100 4.25 4.24 -14.51
N TYR A 101 5.34 4.87 -14.12
CA TYR A 101 5.40 6.32 -13.91
C TYR A 101 6.56 7.00 -14.66
N THR A 102 6.62 8.32 -14.57
CA THR A 102 7.79 9.13 -14.93
C THR A 102 8.06 10.17 -13.85
N SER A 103 9.30 10.60 -13.74
CA SER A 103 9.73 11.56 -12.70
C SER A 103 9.04 12.92 -12.76
N TRP A 104 8.54 13.33 -13.92
CA TRP A 104 7.82 14.60 -14.15
C TRP A 104 6.29 14.48 -14.04
N CYS A 105 5.74 13.26 -13.93
CA CYS A 105 4.30 13.01 -13.91
C CYS A 105 3.67 13.53 -12.59
N GLY A 106 2.89 14.60 -12.68
CA GLY A 106 2.17 15.19 -11.54
C GLY A 106 1.14 14.24 -10.91
N PRO A 107 0.21 13.65 -11.68
CA PRO A 107 -0.77 12.69 -11.17
C PRO A 107 -0.13 11.46 -10.50
N CYS A 108 1.01 10.97 -11.01
CA CYS A 108 1.75 9.86 -10.40
C CYS A 108 2.27 10.22 -9.00
N LYS A 109 2.80 11.45 -8.84
CA LYS A 109 3.26 11.96 -7.53
C LYS A 109 2.12 12.10 -6.53
N GLN A 110 0.95 12.53 -7.00
CA GLN A 110 -0.23 12.64 -6.15
C GLN A 110 -0.70 11.26 -5.72
N LEU A 111 -0.83 10.30 -6.64
CA LEU A 111 -1.21 8.92 -6.36
C LEU A 111 -0.29 8.28 -5.31
N ALA A 112 1.03 8.46 -5.46
CA ALA A 112 2.03 7.97 -4.52
C ALA A 112 1.91 8.58 -3.11
N LYS A 113 1.45 9.84 -3.00
CA LYS A 113 1.32 10.53 -1.71
C LYS A 113 -0.01 10.28 -1.01
N THR A 114 -1.06 9.93 -1.73
CA THR A 114 -2.43 9.86 -1.17
C THR A 114 -2.99 8.45 -1.16
N VAL A 115 -2.99 7.76 -2.31
CA VAL A 115 -3.62 6.45 -2.45
C VAL A 115 -2.68 5.33 -2.00
N PHE A 116 -1.41 5.36 -2.43
CA PHE A 116 -0.45 4.31 -2.09
C PHE A 116 0.03 4.37 -0.63
N THR A 117 -0.19 5.48 0.06
CA THR A 117 0.07 5.63 1.51
C THR A 117 -1.16 5.35 2.37
N ASP A 118 -2.32 5.11 1.75
CA ASP A 118 -3.52 4.73 2.49
C ASP A 118 -3.33 3.35 3.14
N PRO A 119 -3.56 3.20 4.46
CA PRO A 119 -3.32 1.96 5.16
C PRO A 119 -4.12 0.77 4.65
N ASP A 120 -5.36 0.98 4.22
CA ASP A 120 -6.22 -0.12 3.75
C ASP A 120 -5.77 -0.58 2.37
N VAL A 121 -5.44 0.37 1.48
CA VAL A 121 -4.85 0.09 0.17
C VAL A 121 -3.50 -0.61 0.33
N ALA A 122 -2.61 -0.07 1.17
CA ALA A 122 -1.29 -0.63 1.38
C ALA A 122 -1.33 -2.07 1.93
N ASN A 123 -2.19 -2.33 2.93
CA ASN A 123 -2.34 -3.67 3.48
C ASN A 123 -2.80 -4.66 2.41
N PHE A 124 -3.83 -4.30 1.65
CA PHE A 124 -4.36 -5.16 0.60
C PHE A 124 -3.32 -5.46 -0.49
N PHE A 125 -2.63 -4.42 -0.97
CA PHE A 125 -1.63 -4.59 -2.02
C PHE A 125 -0.39 -5.36 -1.55
N ASN A 126 0.11 -5.12 -0.34
CA ASN A 126 1.24 -5.84 0.22
C ASN A 126 0.92 -7.31 0.52
N GLU A 127 -0.33 -7.63 0.85
CA GLU A 127 -0.77 -9.01 1.08
C GLU A 127 -0.94 -9.79 -0.23
N HIS A 128 -1.54 -9.19 -1.25
CA HIS A 128 -2.02 -9.90 -2.43
C HIS A 128 -1.13 -9.79 -3.66
N PHE A 129 -0.24 -8.80 -3.72
CA PHE A 129 0.59 -8.53 -4.89
C PHE A 129 2.08 -8.44 -4.53
N VAL A 130 2.92 -8.65 -5.53
CA VAL A 130 4.29 -8.14 -5.56
C VAL A 130 4.25 -6.78 -6.22
N ASN A 131 4.56 -5.73 -5.48
CA ASN A 131 4.41 -4.38 -5.96
C ASN A 131 5.72 -3.88 -6.57
N LEU A 132 5.67 -3.42 -7.81
CA LEU A 132 6.80 -2.89 -8.57
C LEU A 132 6.52 -1.44 -8.99
N LYS A 133 7.47 -0.56 -8.77
CA LYS A 133 7.42 0.81 -9.26
C LYS A 133 8.50 1.02 -10.31
N MET A 134 8.11 1.44 -11.51
CA MET A 134 9.00 1.49 -12.66
C MET A 134 8.95 2.85 -13.37
N ASP A 135 10.09 3.54 -13.40
CA ASP A 135 10.24 4.76 -14.21
C ASP A 135 10.39 4.35 -15.68
N MET A 136 9.36 4.64 -16.49
CA MET A 136 9.28 4.23 -17.90
C MET A 136 10.27 4.97 -18.82
N GLU A 137 11.04 5.91 -18.29
CA GLU A 137 12.07 6.62 -19.04
C GLU A 137 13.49 6.26 -18.61
N LYS A 138 13.65 5.35 -17.60
CA LYS A 138 14.95 4.93 -17.10
C LYS A 138 15.13 3.42 -17.11
N GLY A 139 16.38 3.00 -17.21
CA GLY A 139 16.78 1.59 -17.10
C GLY A 139 15.91 0.64 -17.92
N GLU A 140 15.49 -0.48 -17.28
CA GLU A 140 14.60 -1.48 -17.84
C GLU A 140 13.20 -0.93 -18.20
N GLY A 141 12.79 0.18 -17.56
CA GLY A 141 11.48 0.79 -17.82
C GLY A 141 11.26 1.17 -19.29
N LYS A 142 12.32 1.57 -20.02
CA LYS A 142 12.23 1.89 -21.47
C LYS A 142 11.81 0.68 -22.31
N GLU A 143 12.32 -0.49 -21.99
CA GLU A 143 11.96 -1.74 -22.67
C GLU A 143 10.56 -2.20 -22.28
N LEU A 144 10.24 -2.13 -20.97
CA LEU A 144 8.93 -2.51 -20.43
C LEU A 144 7.82 -1.58 -20.93
N LYS A 145 8.10 -0.28 -21.14
CA LYS A 145 7.17 0.65 -21.78
C LYS A 145 6.71 0.15 -23.13
N ASN A 146 7.65 -0.28 -23.97
CA ASN A 146 7.33 -0.81 -25.31
C ASN A 146 6.63 -2.17 -25.21
N ARG A 147 7.14 -3.06 -24.37
CA ARG A 147 6.59 -4.41 -24.17
C ARG A 147 5.13 -4.38 -23.73
N PHE A 148 4.78 -3.52 -22.76
CA PHE A 148 3.43 -3.40 -22.21
C PHE A 148 2.62 -2.27 -22.85
N ASN A 149 3.13 -1.67 -23.95
CA ASN A 149 2.47 -0.61 -24.71
C ASN A 149 1.97 0.56 -23.85
N VAL A 150 2.79 1.01 -22.88
CA VAL A 150 2.44 2.11 -21.96
C VAL A 150 2.51 3.45 -22.71
N LYS A 151 1.36 4.10 -22.90
CA LYS A 151 1.24 5.37 -23.68
C LYS A 151 0.97 6.59 -22.82
N ALA A 152 0.49 6.41 -21.60
CA ALA A 152 0.13 7.50 -20.66
C ALA A 152 0.58 7.18 -19.23
N TYR A 153 0.62 8.20 -18.35
CA TYR A 153 1.07 8.06 -16.97
C TYR A 153 0.11 8.73 -15.98
N PRO A 154 -0.14 8.07 -14.83
CA PRO A 154 0.27 6.71 -14.50
C PRO A 154 -0.49 5.66 -15.32
N THR A 155 0.15 4.51 -15.58
CA THR A 155 -0.50 3.27 -16.01
C THR A 155 -0.21 2.21 -14.97
N LEU A 156 -1.26 1.57 -14.46
CA LEU A 156 -1.21 0.58 -13.39
C LEU A 156 -1.51 -0.78 -14.00
N ASN A 157 -0.49 -1.62 -14.14
CA ASN A 157 -0.61 -2.95 -14.73
C ASN A 157 -0.63 -4.05 -13.67
N PHE A 158 -1.51 -5.03 -13.85
CA PHE A 158 -1.51 -6.29 -13.12
C PHE A 158 -1.00 -7.38 -14.05
N ILE A 159 0.08 -8.07 -13.65
CA ILE A 159 0.85 -8.94 -14.54
C ILE A 159 0.97 -10.31 -13.90
N ASN A 160 0.75 -11.37 -14.69
CA ASN A 160 0.84 -12.76 -14.22
C ASN A 160 2.26 -13.33 -14.35
N GLY A 161 2.47 -14.55 -13.83
CA GLY A 161 3.75 -15.26 -13.89
C GLY A 161 4.23 -15.59 -15.32
N LYS A 162 3.35 -15.52 -16.33
CA LYS A 162 3.69 -15.66 -17.76
C LYS A 162 4.12 -14.32 -18.39
N ARG A 163 4.19 -13.24 -17.58
CA ARG A 163 4.54 -11.89 -18.03
C ARG A 163 3.49 -11.26 -18.95
N GLU A 164 2.22 -11.62 -18.76
CA GLU A 164 1.09 -11.08 -19.49
C GLU A 164 0.34 -10.09 -18.59
N VAL A 165 -0.09 -8.95 -19.15
CA VAL A 165 -0.97 -8.00 -18.45
C VAL A 165 -2.36 -8.62 -18.39
N VAL A 166 -2.81 -8.95 -17.17
CA VAL A 166 -4.14 -9.53 -16.94
C VAL A 166 -5.19 -8.47 -16.65
N HIS A 167 -4.75 -7.29 -16.22
CA HIS A 167 -5.61 -6.12 -16.02
C HIS A 167 -4.79 -4.83 -16.05
N CYS A 168 -5.41 -3.71 -16.43
CA CYS A 168 -4.72 -2.43 -16.62
C CYS A 168 -5.66 -1.26 -16.30
N LEU A 169 -5.14 -0.23 -15.61
CA LEU A 169 -5.79 1.07 -15.46
C LEU A 169 -4.87 2.16 -16.00
N VAL A 170 -5.46 3.12 -16.70
CA VAL A 170 -4.76 4.32 -17.17
C VAL A 170 -5.31 5.53 -16.41
N GLY A 171 -4.41 6.32 -15.84
CA GLY A 171 -4.75 7.47 -15.00
C GLY A 171 -4.59 7.20 -13.49
N ALA A 172 -4.87 8.22 -12.68
CA ALA A 172 -4.73 8.19 -11.23
C ALA A 172 -6.09 7.89 -10.56
N PRO A 173 -6.41 6.63 -10.26
CA PRO A 173 -7.66 6.27 -9.61
C PRO A 173 -7.71 6.77 -8.16
N GLY A 174 -8.94 6.90 -7.62
CA GLY A 174 -9.16 7.01 -6.19
C GLY A 174 -8.96 5.67 -5.47
N MET A 175 -8.90 5.70 -4.12
CA MET A 175 -8.69 4.50 -3.29
C MET A 175 -9.69 3.39 -3.59
N LYS A 176 -10.99 3.73 -3.62
CA LYS A 176 -12.07 2.75 -3.86
C LYS A 176 -11.94 2.10 -5.24
N GLU A 177 -11.73 2.91 -6.27
CA GLU A 177 -11.57 2.44 -7.65
C GLU A 177 -10.35 1.51 -7.76
N LEU A 178 -9.19 1.90 -7.20
CA LEU A 178 -7.99 1.06 -7.23
C LEU A 178 -8.21 -0.29 -6.56
N MET A 179 -8.89 -0.33 -5.41
CA MET A 179 -9.22 -1.57 -4.70
C MET A 179 -10.17 -2.47 -5.50
N GLU A 180 -11.20 -1.90 -6.10
CA GLU A 180 -12.15 -2.63 -6.96
C GLU A 180 -11.43 -3.25 -8.18
N GLN A 181 -10.57 -2.48 -8.83
CA GLN A 181 -9.82 -2.96 -10.00
C GLN A 181 -8.77 -4.02 -9.62
N ALA A 182 -8.14 -3.89 -8.46
CA ALA A 182 -7.23 -4.91 -7.95
C ALA A 182 -7.97 -6.24 -7.65
N GLN A 183 -9.17 -6.17 -7.09
CA GLN A 183 -10.02 -7.34 -6.87
C GLN A 183 -10.40 -8.03 -8.20
N ILE A 184 -10.77 -7.25 -9.22
CA ILE A 184 -11.07 -7.77 -10.57
C ILE A 184 -9.86 -8.51 -11.16
N ALA A 185 -8.66 -7.96 -10.98
CA ALA A 185 -7.42 -8.60 -11.44
C ALA A 185 -7.18 -9.95 -10.75
N LEU A 186 -7.40 -10.05 -9.43
CA LEU A 186 -7.26 -11.29 -8.66
C LEU A 186 -8.29 -12.35 -9.07
N GLU A 187 -9.51 -11.96 -9.39
CA GLU A 187 -10.57 -12.87 -9.82
C GLU A 187 -10.40 -13.38 -11.26
N GLY A 188 -9.39 -12.89 -11.99
CA GLY A 188 -9.15 -13.26 -13.38
C GLY A 188 -10.17 -12.75 -14.39
N LYS A 189 -11.03 -11.80 -13.99
CA LYS A 189 -12.11 -11.25 -14.83
C LYS A 189 -11.68 -10.07 -15.71
N GLY A 190 -10.41 -9.58 -15.52
CA GLY A 190 -9.95 -8.31 -16.12
C GLY A 190 -9.69 -8.35 -17.63
N LEU A 191 -9.36 -9.52 -18.20
CA LEU A 191 -8.89 -9.60 -19.59
C LEU A 191 -9.96 -9.32 -20.67
N ALA A 192 -11.24 -9.56 -20.38
CA ALA A 192 -12.28 -9.42 -21.39
C ALA A 192 -12.67 -7.95 -21.69
N TYR A 193 -12.41 -7.05 -20.75
CA TYR A 193 -12.83 -5.64 -20.85
C TYR A 193 -11.76 -4.71 -21.42
N THR A 194 -10.50 -4.94 -21.04
CA THR A 194 -9.38 -4.01 -21.35
C THR A 194 -8.80 -4.15 -22.74
N GLN A 195 -8.88 -5.34 -23.38
CA GLN A 195 -8.39 -5.52 -24.74
C GLN A 195 -9.28 -4.85 -25.80
N ALA A 196 -10.58 -4.78 -25.58
CA ALA A 196 -11.52 -4.16 -26.54
C ALA A 196 -11.43 -2.62 -26.49
N GLU A 197 -11.26 -2.02 -25.32
CA GLU A 197 -11.13 -0.56 -25.17
C GLU A 197 -9.74 -0.06 -25.60
N TYR A 198 -8.69 -0.87 -25.41
CA TYR A 198 -7.32 -0.50 -25.75
C TYR A 198 -7.02 -0.57 -27.26
N GLN A 199 -7.82 -1.33 -28.04
CA GLN A 199 -7.67 -1.43 -29.50
C GLN A 199 -8.42 -0.33 -30.26
N ASN A 200 -9.34 0.39 -29.62
CA ASN A 200 -10.20 1.41 -30.23
C ASN A 200 -9.85 2.86 -29.83
N GLY A 201 -8.70 3.11 -29.13
CA GLY A 201 -8.25 4.45 -28.71
C GLY A 201 -7.01 4.94 -29.42
#